data_7a8c8129a1e53409d454d6463cbb3093
#
_entry.id   7a8c8129a1e53409d454d6463cbb3093
#
_cell.length_a   1.000
_cell.length_b   1.000
_cell.length_c   1.000
_cell.angle_alpha   90.00
_cell.angle_beta   90.00
_cell.angle_gamma   90.00
#
_symmetry.space_group_name_H-M   'P 1'
#
loop_
_entity.id
_entity.type
_entity.pdbx_description
1 polymer ?
#
loop_
_entity_poly.entity_id
_entity_poly.type
_entity_poly.pdbx_seq_one_letter_code
_entity_poly.pdbx_strand_id
1 'polypeptide(L)'
;MPVTSVEKDLDALTLTIVADFAAPVQRVWDAYTDPRQIERFWGPPTYPATFTRHDVAVGGRSIYAMTGTENGDSHGGYWEWTAVDAPNSFVVNDGFLAEDGTATTGLPVTRMYFTFAPTDSGTRVTTVSSYDSLEGLEQVLAMGMEEGLRQSMAQIDDVLADLSSFAADHAAESQILSDTKVRVSRVIRGSVAQVWQAHNDADLMKQWLLGPDGWTMPVCEIATNVGDTYRYEWEQDGGEGRFGFTGELLESDAPYRAVTTESMIGMEGPGTTNEMTLTPVEGGTLLTILITYPSAEVRDMVLNTGMVGGMEASYARLESVIASDARELADA
;
A
#
# COMPACT_ATOMS: atom_id res chain seq x y z
N MET A 1 -24.34 10.82 9.71
CA MET A 1 -23.16 11.41 9.03
C MET A 1 -22.08 11.60 10.07
N PRO A 2 -20.88 11.06 9.88
CA PRO A 2 -19.83 11.07 10.91
C PRO A 2 -19.25 12.47 11.20
N VAL A 3 -19.26 13.39 10.22
CA VAL A 3 -18.71 14.75 10.38
C VAL A 3 -19.57 15.55 11.34
N THR A 4 -18.96 15.97 12.46
CA THR A 4 -19.61 16.69 13.56
C THR A 4 -19.33 18.19 13.55
N SER A 5 -18.18 18.62 13.02
CA SER A 5 -17.85 20.05 12.84
C SER A 5 -16.89 20.27 11.68
N VAL A 6 -17.00 21.47 11.08
CA VAL A 6 -16.04 22.02 10.11
C VAL A 6 -15.78 23.47 10.53
N GLU A 7 -14.52 23.81 10.76
CA GLU A 7 -14.09 25.13 11.20
C GLU A 7 -12.99 25.66 10.27
N LYS A 8 -13.15 26.92 9.83
CA LYS A 8 -12.16 27.64 9.03
C LYS A 8 -11.60 28.78 9.86
N ASP A 9 -10.29 28.80 10.02
CA ASP A 9 -9.57 29.91 10.64
C ASP A 9 -8.66 30.55 9.59
N LEU A 10 -9.11 31.73 9.09
CA LEU A 10 -8.37 32.48 8.06
C LEU A 10 -7.15 33.16 8.61
N ASP A 11 -7.10 33.45 9.92
CA ASP A 11 -5.95 34.08 10.57
C ASP A 11 -4.86 33.01 10.82
N ALA A 12 -5.26 31.83 11.25
CA ALA A 12 -4.36 30.68 11.45
C ALA A 12 -4.08 29.91 10.15
N LEU A 13 -4.75 30.24 9.05
CA LEU A 13 -4.65 29.54 7.74
C LEU A 13 -4.94 28.05 7.86
N THR A 14 -6.02 27.67 8.58
CA THR A 14 -6.38 26.26 8.81
C THR A 14 -7.83 25.97 8.44
N LEU A 15 -8.03 24.70 8.04
CA LEU A 15 -9.33 24.05 7.94
C LEU A 15 -9.32 22.84 8.86
N THR A 16 -10.21 22.83 9.85
CA THR A 16 -10.35 21.71 10.80
C THR A 16 -11.66 20.97 10.53
N ILE A 17 -11.59 19.66 10.37
CA ILE A 17 -12.75 18.78 10.25
C ILE A 17 -12.71 17.76 11.38
N VAL A 18 -13.83 17.59 12.08
CA VAL A 18 -14.01 16.59 13.14
C VAL A 18 -15.08 15.62 12.72
N ALA A 19 -14.78 14.33 12.83
CA ALA A 19 -15.71 13.24 12.57
C ALA A 19 -15.67 12.21 13.71
N ASP A 20 -16.84 11.71 14.11
CA ASP A 20 -16.98 10.65 15.12
C ASP A 20 -17.45 9.36 14.45
N PHE A 21 -16.75 8.25 14.70
CA PHE A 21 -17.01 6.93 14.15
C PHE A 21 -17.30 5.92 15.26
N ALA A 22 -18.32 5.07 15.05
CA ALA A 22 -18.70 4.00 16.01
C ALA A 22 -17.82 2.76 15.85
N ALA A 23 -16.50 2.95 15.90
CA ALA A 23 -15.51 1.87 15.80
C ALA A 23 -14.29 2.18 16.67
N PRO A 24 -13.54 1.16 17.15
CA PRO A 24 -12.31 1.37 17.92
C PRO A 24 -11.25 2.14 17.12
N VAL A 25 -10.33 2.83 17.85
CA VAL A 25 -9.24 3.62 17.24
C VAL A 25 -8.44 2.81 16.23
N GLN A 26 -8.05 1.59 16.57
CA GLN A 26 -7.29 0.72 15.67
C GLN A 26 -8.05 0.48 14.36
N ARG A 27 -9.34 0.16 14.43
CA ARG A 27 -10.16 -0.11 13.24
C ARG A 27 -10.28 1.10 12.31
N VAL A 28 -10.39 2.31 12.87
CA VAL A 28 -10.44 3.56 12.09
C VAL A 28 -9.05 3.88 11.51
N TRP A 29 -7.99 3.67 12.28
CA TRP A 29 -6.60 3.78 11.82
C TRP A 29 -6.34 2.88 10.61
N ASP A 30 -6.73 1.60 10.70
CA ASP A 30 -6.55 0.62 9.63
C ASP A 30 -7.26 1.03 8.33
N ALA A 31 -8.42 1.68 8.44
CA ALA A 31 -9.11 2.20 7.27
C ALA A 31 -8.29 3.25 6.50
N TYR A 32 -7.47 4.04 7.19
CA TYR A 32 -6.59 5.04 6.56
C TYR A 32 -5.25 4.47 6.11
N THR A 33 -4.80 3.35 6.67
CA THR A 33 -3.45 2.80 6.43
C THR A 33 -3.44 1.55 5.54
N ASP A 34 -4.58 0.91 5.33
CA ASP A 34 -4.74 -0.17 4.35
C ASP A 34 -5.20 0.41 3.00
N PRO A 35 -4.40 0.28 1.92
CA PRO A 35 -4.75 0.83 0.61
C PRO A 35 -6.08 0.31 0.06
N ARG A 36 -6.49 -0.94 0.37
CA ARG A 36 -7.76 -1.53 -0.05
C ARG A 36 -8.97 -0.87 0.62
N GLN A 37 -8.75 -0.27 1.80
CA GLN A 37 -9.81 0.40 2.56
C GLN A 37 -9.85 1.88 2.25
N ILE A 38 -8.71 2.59 2.24
CA ILE A 38 -8.67 4.02 1.97
C ILE A 38 -9.22 4.35 0.57
N GLU A 39 -9.02 3.50 -0.43
CA GLU A 39 -9.57 3.67 -1.78
C GLU A 39 -11.11 3.72 -1.80
N ARG A 40 -11.76 3.08 -0.86
CA ARG A 40 -13.22 3.00 -0.78
C ARG A 40 -13.87 4.28 -0.27
N PHE A 41 -13.09 5.18 0.33
CA PHE A 41 -13.62 6.44 0.86
C PHE A 41 -12.81 7.68 0.50
N TRP A 42 -11.53 7.54 0.09
CA TRP A 42 -10.73 8.70 -0.28
C TRP A 42 -11.15 9.24 -1.64
N GLY A 43 -11.57 10.52 -1.64
CA GLY A 43 -12.23 11.17 -2.77
C GLY A 43 -13.75 11.11 -2.67
N PRO A 44 -14.45 12.07 -3.31
CA PRO A 44 -15.90 12.08 -3.36
C PRO A 44 -16.41 10.90 -4.20
N PRO A 45 -17.67 10.46 -4.02
CA PRO A 45 -18.25 9.34 -4.80
C PRO A 45 -18.17 9.49 -6.32
N THR A 46 -18.13 10.73 -6.82
CA THR A 46 -17.98 11.03 -8.25
C THR A 46 -16.54 10.97 -8.75
N TYR A 47 -15.56 10.95 -7.84
CA TYR A 47 -14.12 10.84 -8.12
C TYR A 47 -13.47 9.91 -7.10
N PRO A 48 -13.77 8.61 -7.13
CA PRO A 48 -13.14 7.64 -6.26
C PRO A 48 -11.62 7.59 -6.49
N ALA A 49 -10.86 7.38 -5.41
CA ALA A 49 -9.42 7.26 -5.49
C ALA A 49 -8.96 5.83 -5.77
N THR A 50 -7.85 5.69 -6.47
CA THR A 50 -7.08 4.45 -6.59
C THR A 50 -5.65 4.72 -6.17
N PHE A 51 -5.13 3.96 -5.19
CA PHE A 51 -3.78 4.11 -4.69
C PHE A 51 -2.83 3.17 -5.42
N THR A 52 -1.89 3.71 -6.18
CA THR A 52 -0.82 2.92 -6.81
C THR A 52 0.35 2.68 -5.86
N ARG A 53 0.46 3.49 -4.79
CA ARG A 53 1.44 3.37 -3.72
C ARG A 53 0.82 3.88 -2.42
N HIS A 54 1.06 3.18 -1.31
CA HIS A 54 0.61 3.62 0.02
C HIS A 54 1.60 3.13 1.08
N ASP A 55 2.71 3.85 1.19
CA ASP A 55 3.84 3.52 2.06
C ASP A 55 3.73 4.33 3.35
N VAL A 56 3.16 3.69 4.39
CA VAL A 56 2.81 4.31 5.67
C VAL A 56 4.01 4.27 6.62
N ALA A 57 5.04 5.04 6.31
CA ALA A 57 6.22 5.21 7.14
C ALA A 57 6.72 6.66 7.04
N VAL A 58 7.48 7.13 8.04
CA VAL A 58 8.11 8.46 7.98
C VAL A 58 9.07 8.51 6.79
N GLY A 59 8.88 9.49 5.90
CA GLY A 59 9.59 9.59 4.62
C GLY A 59 8.94 8.80 3.48
N GLY A 60 7.97 7.93 3.76
CA GLY A 60 7.22 7.20 2.75
C GLY A 60 6.27 8.08 1.94
N ARG A 61 5.72 7.52 0.87
CA ARG A 61 4.78 8.22 -0.02
C ARG A 61 3.54 7.41 -0.29
N SER A 62 2.40 8.08 -0.36
CA SER A 62 1.20 7.57 -1.02
C SER A 62 1.05 8.27 -2.36
N ILE A 63 0.67 7.53 -3.39
CA ILE A 63 0.40 8.05 -4.74
C ILE A 63 -0.97 7.52 -5.13
N TYR A 64 -1.86 8.44 -5.50
CA TYR A 64 -3.22 8.09 -5.88
C TYR A 64 -3.70 8.92 -7.07
N ALA A 65 -4.74 8.44 -7.70
CA ALA A 65 -5.48 9.16 -8.72
C ALA A 65 -6.97 9.12 -8.40
N MET A 66 -7.62 10.25 -8.50
CA MET A 66 -9.07 10.39 -8.41
C MET A 66 -9.63 10.46 -9.83
N THR A 67 -10.46 9.48 -10.22
CA THR A 67 -10.97 9.36 -11.58
C THR A 67 -12.47 9.59 -11.62
N GLY A 68 -12.89 10.51 -12.47
CA GLY A 68 -14.30 10.87 -12.66
C GLY A 68 -15.11 9.71 -13.20
N THR A 69 -16.22 9.36 -12.53
CA THR A 69 -17.10 8.25 -12.90
C THR A 69 -17.89 8.51 -14.18
N GLU A 70 -18.12 9.77 -14.52
CA GLU A 70 -18.94 10.16 -15.68
C GLU A 70 -18.12 10.48 -16.93
N ASN A 71 -16.97 11.14 -16.75
CA ASN A 71 -16.15 11.70 -17.87
C ASN A 71 -14.80 11.01 -18.02
N GLY A 72 -14.38 10.22 -17.00
CA GLY A 72 -13.12 9.50 -17.02
C GLY A 72 -11.86 10.37 -16.87
N ASP A 73 -12.01 11.68 -16.60
CA ASP A 73 -10.86 12.53 -16.29
C ASP A 73 -10.21 12.10 -14.97
N SER A 74 -8.91 12.30 -14.85
CA SER A 74 -8.14 11.79 -13.72
C SER A 74 -7.25 12.87 -13.14
N HIS A 75 -7.25 12.97 -11.81
CA HIS A 75 -6.48 13.95 -11.06
C HIS A 75 -5.54 13.22 -10.11
N GLY A 76 -4.23 13.34 -10.36
CA GLY A 76 -3.19 12.74 -9.52
C GLY A 76 -2.99 13.51 -8.22
N GLY A 77 -2.78 12.77 -7.14
CA GLY A 77 -2.40 13.32 -5.83
C GLY A 77 -1.33 12.47 -5.16
N TYR A 78 -0.66 13.05 -4.17
CA TYR A 78 0.31 12.34 -3.37
C TYR A 78 0.27 12.80 -1.92
N TRP A 79 0.66 11.91 -1.02
CA TRP A 79 1.05 12.21 0.35
C TRP A 79 2.53 11.94 0.55
N GLU A 80 3.20 12.82 1.28
CA GLU A 80 4.51 12.55 1.89
C GLU A 80 4.31 12.42 3.39
N TRP A 81 4.61 11.25 3.94
CA TRP A 81 4.44 10.95 5.35
C TRP A 81 5.59 11.58 6.16
N THR A 82 5.26 12.59 6.97
CA THR A 82 6.27 13.34 7.76
C THR A 82 6.31 12.94 9.23
N ALA A 83 5.22 12.35 9.75
CA ALA A 83 5.16 11.76 11.08
C ALA A 83 4.14 10.62 11.11
N VAL A 84 4.43 9.56 11.87
CA VAL A 84 3.54 8.43 12.13
C VAL A 84 3.67 8.03 13.58
N ASP A 85 2.57 8.08 14.33
CA ASP A 85 2.43 7.64 15.74
C ASP A 85 1.21 6.71 15.84
N ALA A 86 1.40 5.48 15.40
CA ALA A 86 0.32 4.49 15.31
C ALA A 86 -0.18 4.05 16.70
N PRO A 87 -1.48 3.89 16.91
CA PRO A 87 -2.58 4.25 16.00
C PRO A 87 -3.18 5.65 16.28
N ASN A 88 -2.41 6.56 16.88
CA ASN A 88 -2.93 7.81 17.46
C ASN A 88 -2.94 8.99 16.48
N SER A 89 -1.91 9.09 15.61
CA SER A 89 -1.80 10.22 14.70
C SER A 89 -0.84 10.00 13.55
N PHE A 90 -1.03 10.74 12.48
CA PHE A 90 -0.04 10.92 11.43
C PHE A 90 -0.09 12.32 10.83
N VAL A 91 0.99 12.71 10.16
CA VAL A 91 1.11 13.96 9.43
C VAL A 91 1.59 13.68 8.02
N VAL A 92 0.89 14.25 7.05
CA VAL A 92 1.26 14.18 5.63
C VAL A 92 1.31 15.57 5.00
N ASN A 93 2.17 15.72 4.01
CA ASN A 93 2.09 16.82 3.05
C ASN A 93 1.29 16.27 1.85
N ASP A 94 0.12 16.85 1.59
CA ASP A 94 -0.77 16.49 0.49
C ASP A 94 -0.56 17.47 -0.66
N GLY A 95 -0.38 16.93 -1.88
CA GLY A 95 -0.13 17.72 -3.07
C GLY A 95 -0.67 17.05 -4.34
N PHE A 96 -0.56 17.76 -5.44
CA PHE A 96 -1.09 17.35 -6.73
C PHE A 96 0.02 16.84 -7.65
N LEU A 97 -0.31 15.83 -8.48
CA LEU A 97 0.58 15.28 -9.49
C LEU A 97 0.09 15.64 -10.89
N ALA A 98 1.04 15.97 -11.76
CA ALA A 98 0.82 16.06 -13.20
C ALA A 98 0.72 14.65 -13.82
N GLU A 99 0.30 14.54 -15.08
CA GLU A 99 0.16 13.26 -15.80
C GLU A 99 1.47 12.47 -15.90
N ASP A 100 2.61 13.15 -15.88
CA ASP A 100 3.94 12.52 -15.89
C ASP A 100 4.42 12.03 -14.50
N GLY A 101 3.57 12.19 -13.46
CA GLY A 101 3.88 11.79 -12.09
C GLY A 101 4.75 12.78 -11.31
N THR A 102 5.09 13.94 -11.89
CA THR A 102 5.81 15.01 -11.17
C THR A 102 4.85 15.86 -10.35
N ALA A 103 5.35 16.50 -9.28
CA ALA A 103 4.54 17.42 -8.48
C ALA A 103 4.11 18.63 -9.34
N THR A 104 2.82 18.95 -9.30
CA THR A 104 2.25 20.07 -10.04
C THR A 104 2.76 21.40 -9.46
N THR A 105 3.32 22.26 -10.30
CA THR A 105 3.74 23.60 -9.92
C THR A 105 2.56 24.56 -9.90
N GLY A 106 2.56 25.50 -8.93
CA GLY A 106 1.52 26.54 -8.83
C GLY A 106 0.25 26.11 -8.11
N LEU A 107 0.18 24.86 -7.62
CA LEU A 107 -0.84 24.44 -6.65
C LEU A 107 -0.21 24.34 -5.26
N PRO A 108 -0.95 24.70 -4.20
CA PRO A 108 -0.43 24.65 -2.84
C PRO A 108 -0.25 23.19 -2.39
N VAL A 109 0.77 22.97 -1.55
CA VAL A 109 0.90 21.76 -0.74
C VAL A 109 0.20 22.01 0.58
N THR A 110 -0.68 21.10 0.98
CA THR A 110 -1.44 21.18 2.21
C THR A 110 -0.78 20.27 3.25
N ARG A 111 -0.41 20.80 4.41
CA ARG A 111 0.02 19.97 5.53
C ARG A 111 -1.20 19.53 6.30
N MET A 112 -1.43 18.22 6.35
CA MET A 112 -2.59 17.61 7.02
C MET A 112 -2.12 16.84 8.26
N TYR A 113 -2.72 17.14 9.40
CA TYR A 113 -2.52 16.45 10.66
C TYR A 113 -3.79 15.68 11.02
N PHE A 114 -3.68 14.37 11.14
CA PHE A 114 -4.76 13.47 11.53
C PHE A 114 -4.52 12.97 12.96
N THR A 115 -5.54 13.06 13.80
CA THR A 115 -5.55 12.47 15.13
C THR A 115 -6.73 11.52 15.29
N PHE A 116 -6.50 10.42 15.99
CA PHE A 116 -7.47 9.37 16.28
C PHE A 116 -7.59 9.23 17.80
N ALA A 117 -8.62 9.78 18.38
CA ALA A 117 -8.82 9.79 19.82
C ALA A 117 -10.01 8.91 20.22
N PRO A 118 -9.89 8.05 21.26
CA PRO A 118 -11.02 7.28 21.74
C PRO A 118 -12.12 8.18 22.33
N THR A 119 -13.37 7.78 22.13
CA THR A 119 -14.57 8.37 22.75
C THR A 119 -15.37 7.28 23.45
N ASP A 120 -16.39 7.65 24.22
CA ASP A 120 -17.27 6.66 24.90
C ASP A 120 -18.00 5.74 23.90
N SER A 121 -18.17 6.17 22.65
CA SER A 121 -18.91 5.45 21.60
C SER A 121 -18.05 4.97 20.42
N GLY A 122 -16.74 5.21 20.44
CA GLY A 122 -15.85 4.83 19.34
C GLY A 122 -14.63 5.72 19.21
N THR A 123 -14.43 6.35 18.04
CA THR A 123 -13.24 7.14 17.71
C THR A 123 -13.62 8.50 17.16
N ARG A 124 -12.97 9.54 17.67
CA ARG A 124 -12.96 10.88 17.05
C ARG A 124 -11.73 11.03 16.17
N VAL A 125 -11.96 11.33 14.90
CA VAL A 125 -10.92 11.76 13.97
C VAL A 125 -10.97 13.27 13.82
N THR A 126 -9.84 13.94 14.06
CA THR A 126 -9.68 15.36 13.79
C THR A 126 -8.63 15.51 12.69
N THR A 127 -9.02 16.16 11.60
CA THR A 127 -8.12 16.52 10.50
C THR A 127 -7.92 18.02 10.51
N VAL A 128 -6.66 18.45 10.69
CA VAL A 128 -6.27 19.87 10.59
C VAL A 128 -5.43 20.03 9.34
N SER A 129 -5.97 20.73 8.35
CA SER A 129 -5.28 21.12 7.12
C SER A 129 -4.73 22.53 7.29
N SER A 130 -3.43 22.74 7.11
CA SER A 130 -2.75 24.03 7.22
C SER A 130 -2.09 24.43 5.92
N TYR A 131 -2.07 25.73 5.66
CA TYR A 131 -1.63 26.33 4.40
C TYR A 131 -0.58 27.41 4.67
N ASP A 132 0.34 27.59 3.71
CA ASP A 132 1.41 28.55 3.83
C ASP A 132 0.96 29.99 3.53
N SER A 133 -0.21 30.17 2.89
CA SER A 133 -0.75 31.47 2.52
C SER A 133 -2.28 31.46 2.47
N LEU A 134 -2.89 32.65 2.63
CA LEU A 134 -4.33 32.85 2.45
C LEU A 134 -4.75 32.53 1.00
N GLU A 135 -3.94 32.91 0.01
CA GLU A 135 -4.20 32.62 -1.40
C GLU A 135 -4.26 31.12 -1.66
N GLY A 136 -3.34 30.35 -1.07
CA GLY A 136 -3.34 28.88 -1.16
C GLY A 136 -4.57 28.24 -0.51
N LEU A 137 -4.96 28.72 0.68
CA LEU A 137 -6.20 28.28 1.34
C LEU A 137 -7.43 28.60 0.50
N GLU A 138 -7.56 29.83 0.00
CA GLU A 138 -8.69 30.24 -0.85
C GLU A 138 -8.75 29.44 -2.15
N GLN A 139 -7.60 29.16 -2.78
CA GLN A 139 -7.50 28.35 -3.99
C GLN A 139 -8.04 26.95 -3.78
N VAL A 140 -7.61 26.27 -2.70
CA VAL A 140 -8.04 24.90 -2.41
C VAL A 140 -9.51 24.84 -1.98
N LEU A 141 -10.00 25.84 -1.24
CA LEU A 141 -11.42 25.96 -0.92
C LEU A 141 -12.28 26.15 -2.19
N ALA A 142 -11.79 26.98 -3.15
CA ALA A 142 -12.46 27.18 -4.43
C ALA A 142 -12.50 25.91 -5.30
N MET A 143 -11.54 25.00 -5.14
CA MET A 143 -11.52 23.68 -5.77
C MET A 143 -12.49 22.68 -5.11
N GLY A 144 -13.17 23.05 -4.01
CA GLY A 144 -14.15 22.21 -3.34
C GLY A 144 -13.60 21.24 -2.29
N MET A 145 -12.37 21.44 -1.79
CA MET A 145 -11.73 20.55 -0.83
C MET A 145 -12.58 20.29 0.43
N GLU A 146 -13.23 21.31 0.98
CA GLU A 146 -14.09 21.15 2.17
C GLU A 146 -15.20 20.14 1.94
N GLU A 147 -15.94 20.28 0.84
CA GLU A 147 -17.02 19.37 0.51
C GLU A 147 -16.49 17.98 0.12
N GLY A 148 -15.37 17.93 -0.61
CA GLY A 148 -14.70 16.67 -0.96
C GLY A 148 -14.28 15.87 0.28
N LEU A 149 -13.63 16.50 1.26
CA LEU A 149 -13.25 15.84 2.52
C LEU A 149 -14.49 15.40 3.33
N ARG A 150 -15.52 16.22 3.34
CA ARG A 150 -16.77 15.88 4.03
C ARG A 150 -17.47 14.67 3.41
N GLN A 151 -17.51 14.59 2.07
CA GLN A 151 -18.05 13.44 1.35
C GLN A 151 -17.20 12.19 1.52
N SER A 152 -15.88 12.33 1.50
CA SER A 152 -14.95 11.24 1.76
C SER A 152 -15.17 10.65 3.16
N MET A 153 -15.20 11.48 4.20
CA MET A 153 -15.44 11.02 5.57
C MET A 153 -16.82 10.39 5.78
N ALA A 154 -17.84 10.80 5.00
CA ALA A 154 -19.17 10.20 5.08
C ALA A 154 -19.20 8.73 4.59
N GLN A 155 -18.25 8.33 3.76
CA GLN A 155 -18.14 6.97 3.24
C GLN A 155 -17.43 6.00 4.20
N ILE A 156 -16.70 6.51 5.21
CA ILE A 156 -15.92 5.67 6.13
C ILE A 156 -16.82 4.72 6.94
N ASP A 157 -18.02 5.12 7.32
CA ASP A 157 -18.94 4.26 8.07
C ASP A 157 -19.24 2.94 7.35
N ASP A 158 -19.39 2.97 6.02
CA ASP A 158 -19.62 1.77 5.21
C ASP A 158 -18.39 0.87 5.19
N VAL A 159 -17.18 1.45 5.12
CA VAL A 159 -15.91 0.71 5.19
C VAL A 159 -15.72 0.08 6.57
N LEU A 160 -16.04 0.81 7.64
CA LEU A 160 -15.92 0.30 9.01
C LEU A 160 -16.92 -0.81 9.31
N ALA A 161 -18.10 -0.78 8.70
CA ALA A 161 -19.13 -1.80 8.86
C ALA A 161 -18.80 -3.09 8.09
N ASP A 162 -17.98 -3.01 7.05
CA ASP A 162 -17.60 -4.16 6.22
C ASP A 162 -16.44 -4.93 6.89
N LEU A 163 -16.80 -5.75 7.89
CA LEU A 163 -15.87 -6.64 8.58
C LEU A 163 -15.35 -7.77 7.68
N SER A 164 -16.03 -8.09 6.59
CA SER A 164 -15.64 -9.18 5.70
C SER A 164 -14.39 -8.85 4.90
N SER A 165 -14.24 -7.59 4.47
CA SER A 165 -13.04 -7.14 3.74
C SER A 165 -11.81 -6.98 4.64
N PHE A 166 -11.99 -6.89 5.95
CA PHE A 166 -10.91 -6.69 6.91
C PHE A 166 -10.52 -7.98 7.65
N ALA A 167 -11.49 -8.77 8.09
CA ALA A 167 -11.25 -9.92 8.96
C ALA A 167 -11.06 -11.25 8.20
N ALA A 168 -11.55 -11.35 6.96
CA ALA A 168 -11.70 -12.65 6.31
C ALA A 168 -10.48 -13.07 5.52
N ASP A 169 -9.76 -12.17 4.89
CA ASP A 169 -8.84 -12.61 3.86
C ASP A 169 -7.40 -12.29 4.16
N HIS A 170 -6.78 -13.23 4.84
CA HIS A 170 -5.33 -13.37 4.82
C HIS A 170 -4.81 -13.94 3.47
N ALA A 171 -5.69 -14.31 2.56
CA ALA A 171 -5.31 -14.82 1.25
C ALA A 171 -4.81 -13.71 0.30
N ALA A 172 -3.94 -14.08 -0.65
CA ALA A 172 -3.44 -13.13 -1.64
C ALA A 172 -4.54 -12.72 -2.62
N GLU A 173 -4.73 -11.41 -2.77
CA GLU A 173 -5.68 -10.81 -3.72
C GLU A 173 -4.93 -10.02 -4.78
N SER A 174 -5.45 -10.04 -6.01
CA SER A 174 -4.94 -9.17 -7.08
C SER A 174 -6.00 -8.21 -7.58
N GLN A 175 -5.57 -6.97 -7.86
CA GLN A 175 -6.40 -5.92 -8.42
C GLN A 175 -5.70 -5.29 -9.61
N ILE A 176 -6.39 -5.23 -10.75
CA ILE A 176 -5.92 -4.52 -11.93
C ILE A 176 -6.19 -3.02 -11.71
N LEU A 177 -5.13 -2.22 -11.66
CA LEU A 177 -5.21 -0.77 -11.44
C LEU A 177 -5.20 0.03 -12.74
N SER A 178 -4.57 -0.52 -13.80
CA SER A 178 -4.52 0.09 -15.13
C SER A 178 -4.16 -0.97 -16.17
N ASP A 179 -4.02 -0.56 -17.42
CA ASP A 179 -3.58 -1.44 -18.52
C ASP A 179 -2.25 -2.15 -18.23
N THR A 180 -1.37 -1.54 -17.45
CA THR A 180 -0.04 -2.10 -17.16
C THR A 180 0.21 -2.38 -15.68
N LYS A 181 -0.68 -2.02 -14.76
CA LYS A 181 -0.42 -2.14 -13.32
C LYS A 181 -1.37 -3.12 -12.64
N VAL A 182 -0.79 -4.00 -11.84
CA VAL A 182 -1.52 -4.92 -10.95
C VAL A 182 -0.98 -4.74 -9.53
N ARG A 183 -1.86 -4.65 -8.57
CA ARG A 183 -1.52 -4.72 -7.16
C ARG A 183 -1.88 -6.10 -6.63
N VAL A 184 -0.92 -6.77 -6.00
CA VAL A 184 -1.15 -7.98 -5.20
C VAL A 184 -0.97 -7.62 -3.74
N SER A 185 -1.91 -8.01 -2.88
CA SER A 185 -1.83 -7.73 -1.45
C SER A 185 -2.21 -8.95 -0.62
N ARG A 186 -1.56 -9.09 0.55
CA ARG A 186 -1.81 -10.14 1.54
C ARG A 186 -1.44 -9.67 2.94
N VAL A 187 -2.25 -10.02 3.93
CA VAL A 187 -1.84 -9.87 5.33
C VAL A 187 -1.03 -11.09 5.75
N ILE A 188 0.22 -10.89 6.17
CA ILE A 188 1.14 -11.92 6.67
C ILE A 188 1.15 -11.86 8.19
N ARG A 189 0.92 -12.98 8.87
CA ARG A 189 1.02 -13.09 10.34
C ARG A 189 2.48 -13.05 10.78
N GLY A 190 2.98 -11.84 11.01
CA GLY A 190 4.35 -11.55 11.41
C GLY A 190 4.57 -10.05 11.47
N SER A 191 5.57 -9.61 12.23
CA SER A 191 5.97 -8.21 12.24
C SER A 191 6.61 -7.81 10.91
N VAL A 192 6.60 -6.51 10.59
CA VAL A 192 7.29 -5.96 9.41
C VAL A 192 8.76 -6.42 9.35
N ALA A 193 9.46 -6.43 10.50
CA ALA A 193 10.85 -6.88 10.55
C ALA A 193 11.01 -8.36 10.18
N GLN A 194 10.12 -9.24 10.65
CA GLN A 194 10.17 -10.67 10.32
C GLN A 194 9.85 -10.91 8.84
N VAL A 195 8.82 -10.25 8.31
CA VAL A 195 8.47 -10.36 6.88
C VAL A 195 9.60 -9.82 6.01
N TRP A 196 10.18 -8.68 6.36
CA TRP A 196 11.33 -8.12 5.66
C TRP A 196 12.53 -9.06 5.68
N GLN A 197 12.90 -9.58 6.87
CA GLN A 197 14.00 -10.53 7.01
C GLN A 197 13.80 -11.75 6.12
N ALA A 198 12.60 -12.33 6.09
CA ALA A 198 12.30 -13.49 5.29
C ALA A 198 12.40 -13.26 3.77
N HIS A 199 12.26 -12.01 3.31
CA HIS A 199 12.46 -11.60 1.92
C HIS A 199 13.92 -11.23 1.61
N ASN A 200 14.77 -11.06 2.63
CA ASN A 200 16.16 -10.61 2.49
C ASN A 200 17.17 -11.60 3.08
N ASP A 201 16.76 -12.82 3.38
CA ASP A 201 17.61 -13.92 3.83
C ASP A 201 17.43 -15.13 2.89
N ALA A 202 18.49 -15.54 2.20
CA ALA A 202 18.45 -16.61 1.21
C ALA A 202 18.05 -17.97 1.79
N ASP A 203 18.44 -18.26 3.02
CA ASP A 203 18.14 -19.55 3.66
C ASP A 203 16.68 -19.60 4.14
N LEU A 204 16.14 -18.47 4.58
CA LEU A 204 14.70 -18.33 4.85
C LEU A 204 13.89 -18.39 3.55
N MET A 205 14.30 -17.65 2.53
CA MET A 205 13.56 -17.55 1.27
C MET A 205 13.39 -18.90 0.58
N LYS A 206 14.41 -19.76 0.61
CA LYS A 206 14.36 -21.14 0.08
C LYS A 206 13.35 -22.04 0.79
N GLN A 207 12.86 -21.65 1.97
CA GLN A 207 11.88 -22.45 2.71
C GLN A 207 10.44 -22.09 2.35
N TRP A 208 10.19 -20.88 1.87
CA TRP A 208 8.82 -20.43 1.64
C TRP A 208 8.51 -20.01 0.20
N LEU A 209 9.45 -19.42 -0.54
CA LEU A 209 9.19 -18.92 -1.90
C LEU A 209 9.27 -20.07 -2.94
N LEU A 210 8.41 -21.06 -2.80
CA LEU A 210 8.43 -22.27 -3.60
C LEU A 210 7.26 -22.39 -4.59
N GLY A 211 6.25 -21.50 -4.51
CA GLY A 211 5.03 -21.66 -5.31
C GLY A 211 4.21 -22.88 -4.89
N PRO A 212 3.58 -23.60 -5.82
CA PRO A 212 2.84 -24.83 -5.55
C PRO A 212 3.74 -25.96 -5.00
N ASP A 213 3.13 -26.99 -4.42
CA ASP A 213 3.87 -28.16 -3.95
C ASP A 213 4.59 -28.88 -5.10
N GLY A 214 5.72 -29.52 -4.79
CA GLY A 214 6.52 -30.24 -5.77
C GLY A 214 7.59 -29.37 -6.46
N TRP A 215 7.88 -28.19 -5.92
CA TRP A 215 8.94 -27.32 -6.39
C TRP A 215 10.00 -27.07 -5.32
N THR A 216 11.24 -26.94 -5.73
CA THR A 216 12.40 -26.54 -4.90
C THR A 216 13.06 -25.30 -5.49
N MET A 217 13.89 -24.61 -4.69
CA MET A 217 14.61 -23.41 -5.09
C MET A 217 16.12 -23.64 -5.00
N PRO A 218 16.74 -24.28 -6.02
CA PRO A 218 18.17 -24.56 -6.00
C PRO A 218 19.08 -23.33 -6.07
N VAL A 219 18.60 -22.24 -6.68
CA VAL A 219 19.31 -20.96 -6.75
C VAL A 219 18.50 -19.86 -6.08
N CYS A 220 19.11 -19.21 -5.09
CA CYS A 220 18.56 -18.03 -4.41
C CYS A 220 19.72 -17.08 -4.11
N GLU A 221 19.96 -16.16 -5.02
CA GLU A 221 20.95 -15.10 -4.92
C GLU A 221 20.21 -13.78 -4.68
N ILE A 222 20.43 -13.15 -3.52
CA ILE A 222 19.70 -11.97 -3.09
C ILE A 222 20.54 -10.71 -3.36
N ALA A 223 19.89 -9.66 -3.88
CA ALA A 223 20.45 -8.32 -3.93
C ALA A 223 20.42 -7.69 -2.53
N THR A 224 21.56 -7.21 -2.05
CA THR A 224 21.70 -6.60 -0.70
C THR A 224 21.82 -5.09 -0.73
N ASN A 225 22.31 -4.52 -1.83
CA ASN A 225 22.47 -3.09 -2.02
C ASN A 225 21.77 -2.64 -3.29
N VAL A 226 21.34 -1.39 -3.34
CA VAL A 226 20.85 -0.78 -4.58
C VAL A 226 21.90 -0.88 -5.68
N GLY A 227 21.48 -1.37 -6.85
CA GLY A 227 22.33 -1.70 -7.99
C GLY A 227 22.81 -3.16 -8.04
N ASP A 228 22.65 -3.94 -6.96
CA ASP A 228 22.93 -5.37 -6.99
C ASP A 228 21.86 -6.12 -7.80
N THR A 229 22.28 -7.19 -8.46
CA THR A 229 21.36 -8.11 -9.14
C THR A 229 21.00 -9.28 -8.23
N TYR A 230 19.78 -9.79 -8.41
CA TYR A 230 19.33 -11.03 -7.79
C TYR A 230 19.04 -12.10 -8.85
N ARG A 231 19.02 -13.38 -8.41
CA ARG A 231 18.69 -14.52 -9.26
C ARG A 231 17.99 -15.60 -8.45
N TYR A 232 16.82 -16.00 -8.90
CA TYR A 232 16.01 -17.07 -8.32
C TYR A 232 15.72 -18.10 -9.38
N GLU A 233 15.94 -19.38 -9.07
CA GLU A 233 15.56 -20.48 -9.97
C GLU A 233 14.81 -21.55 -9.19
N TRP A 234 13.77 -22.06 -9.81
CA TRP A 234 12.98 -23.19 -9.30
C TRP A 234 13.14 -24.39 -10.19
N GLU A 235 13.08 -25.58 -9.57
CA GLU A 235 13.13 -26.88 -10.22
C GLU A 235 12.03 -27.74 -9.66
N GLN A 236 11.29 -28.41 -10.56
CA GLN A 236 10.23 -29.33 -10.18
C GLN A 236 10.83 -30.63 -9.66
N ASP A 237 10.20 -31.23 -8.64
CA ASP A 237 10.58 -32.54 -8.13
C ASP A 237 10.57 -33.57 -9.27
N GLY A 238 11.72 -34.25 -9.50
CA GLY A 238 11.90 -35.11 -10.64
C GLY A 238 12.63 -34.52 -11.84
N GLY A 239 12.90 -33.20 -11.82
CA GLY A 239 13.76 -32.49 -12.79
C GLY A 239 13.12 -32.21 -14.17
N GLU A 240 11.79 -32.36 -14.30
CA GLU A 240 11.10 -32.20 -15.59
C GLU A 240 10.78 -30.72 -15.93
N GLY A 241 10.87 -29.78 -14.97
CA GLY A 241 10.60 -28.37 -15.18
C GLY A 241 11.58 -27.49 -14.42
N ARG A 242 12.10 -26.45 -15.09
CA ARG A 242 12.94 -25.41 -14.47
C ARG A 242 12.59 -24.07 -15.05
N PHE A 243 12.50 -23.07 -14.20
CA PHE A 243 12.35 -21.66 -14.59
C PHE A 243 13.05 -20.79 -13.57
N GLY A 244 13.24 -19.52 -13.90
CA GLY A 244 13.85 -18.59 -12.97
C GLY A 244 13.62 -17.14 -13.35
N PHE A 245 13.87 -16.27 -12.40
CA PHE A 245 13.82 -14.83 -12.56
C PHE A 245 15.12 -14.20 -12.12
N THR A 246 15.44 -13.08 -12.74
CA THR A 246 16.56 -12.21 -12.37
C THR A 246 16.12 -10.77 -12.49
N GLY A 247 16.79 -9.90 -11.74
CA GLY A 247 16.53 -8.46 -11.79
C GLY A 247 17.55 -7.69 -10.97
N GLU A 248 17.30 -6.43 -10.81
CA GLU A 248 18.15 -5.48 -10.09
C GLU A 248 17.34 -4.83 -8.97
N LEU A 249 17.95 -4.60 -7.82
CA LEU A 249 17.39 -3.79 -6.73
C LEU A 249 17.59 -2.32 -7.06
N LEU A 250 16.50 -1.62 -7.41
CA LEU A 250 16.54 -0.21 -7.80
C LEU A 250 16.46 0.75 -6.63
N GLU A 251 15.62 0.42 -5.63
CA GLU A 251 15.41 1.24 -4.44
C GLU A 251 15.21 0.33 -3.22
N SER A 252 15.69 0.76 -2.04
CA SER A 252 15.47 0.08 -0.76
C SER A 252 15.30 1.08 0.35
N ASP A 253 14.19 0.96 1.08
CA ASP A 253 13.84 1.74 2.28
C ASP A 253 13.44 0.75 3.39
N ALA A 254 14.47 0.06 3.88
CA ALA A 254 14.31 -1.03 4.84
C ALA A 254 13.74 -0.54 6.18
N PRO A 255 12.83 -1.30 6.81
CA PRO A 255 12.27 -2.58 6.39
C PRO A 255 10.91 -2.43 5.67
N TYR A 256 10.59 -1.30 5.11
CA TYR A 256 9.22 -0.97 4.67
C TYR A 256 9.01 -1.08 3.16
N ARG A 257 10.06 -0.91 2.35
CA ARG A 257 9.88 -0.81 0.91
C ARG A 257 11.11 -1.26 0.13
N ALA A 258 10.87 -1.96 -1.01
CA ALA A 258 11.88 -2.25 -2.02
C ALA A 258 11.29 -2.14 -3.44
N VAL A 259 12.09 -1.67 -4.38
CA VAL A 259 11.74 -1.66 -5.82
C VAL A 259 12.77 -2.49 -6.57
N THR A 260 12.28 -3.43 -7.38
CA THR A 260 13.13 -4.30 -8.21
C THR A 260 12.64 -4.32 -9.64
N THR A 261 13.53 -4.58 -10.58
CA THR A 261 13.14 -5.11 -11.89
C THR A 261 12.99 -6.63 -11.81
N GLU A 262 12.24 -7.23 -12.74
CA GLU A 262 12.15 -8.69 -12.84
C GLU A 262 12.01 -9.10 -14.30
N SER A 263 12.81 -10.07 -14.70
CA SER A 263 12.77 -10.70 -16.03
C SER A 263 12.91 -12.21 -15.89
N MET A 264 12.13 -12.94 -16.68
CA MET A 264 12.25 -14.41 -16.73
C MET A 264 13.53 -14.81 -17.45
N ILE A 265 14.33 -15.69 -16.86
CA ILE A 265 15.60 -16.15 -17.41
C ILE A 265 15.35 -16.88 -18.73
N GLY A 266 16.06 -16.47 -19.77
CA GLY A 266 15.92 -17.05 -21.10
C GLY A 266 14.81 -16.46 -21.98
N MET A 267 14.05 -15.50 -21.47
CA MET A 267 13.10 -14.72 -22.28
C MET A 267 13.69 -13.35 -22.63
N GLU A 268 13.57 -12.98 -23.90
CA GLU A 268 13.95 -11.65 -24.38
C GLU A 268 12.77 -10.69 -24.23
N GLY A 269 13.04 -9.44 -23.88
CA GLY A 269 12.06 -8.37 -23.79
C GLY A 269 12.16 -7.60 -22.48
N PRO A 270 11.37 -6.52 -22.37
CA PRO A 270 11.33 -5.74 -21.15
C PRO A 270 10.68 -6.56 -20.02
N GLY A 271 11.33 -6.58 -18.85
CA GLY A 271 10.78 -7.17 -17.65
C GLY A 271 9.70 -6.30 -17.00
N THR A 272 9.29 -6.71 -15.80
CA THR A 272 8.41 -5.94 -14.94
C THR A 272 9.21 -5.07 -13.99
N THR A 273 8.56 -4.07 -13.40
CA THR A 273 9.05 -3.40 -12.20
C THR A 273 8.10 -3.76 -11.05
N ASN A 274 8.67 -4.22 -9.95
CA ASN A 274 7.94 -4.67 -8.78
C ASN A 274 8.27 -3.75 -7.60
N GLU A 275 7.26 -3.11 -7.02
CA GLU A 275 7.39 -2.33 -5.80
C GLU A 275 6.71 -3.07 -4.66
N MET A 276 7.50 -3.56 -3.71
CA MET A 276 7.00 -4.17 -2.47
C MET A 276 6.93 -3.11 -1.37
N THR A 277 5.81 -3.07 -0.65
CA THR A 277 5.64 -2.29 0.56
C THR A 277 5.12 -3.17 1.70
N LEU A 278 5.58 -2.89 2.92
CA LEU A 278 5.19 -3.58 4.14
C LEU A 278 4.58 -2.56 5.11
N THR A 279 3.29 -2.70 5.39
CA THR A 279 2.55 -1.82 6.28
C THR A 279 2.12 -2.60 7.52
N PRO A 280 2.44 -2.15 8.75
CA PRO A 280 1.94 -2.79 9.96
C PRO A 280 0.41 -2.64 10.05
N VAL A 281 -0.29 -3.74 10.31
CA VAL A 281 -1.75 -3.78 10.48
C VAL A 281 -2.11 -4.66 11.68
N GLU A 282 -3.35 -4.59 12.13
CA GLU A 282 -3.84 -5.53 13.15
C GLU A 282 -3.72 -6.97 12.65
N GLY A 283 -3.11 -7.82 13.46
CA GLY A 283 -2.90 -9.24 13.13
C GLY A 283 -1.65 -9.54 12.30
N GLY A 284 -0.84 -8.51 11.90
CA GLY A 284 0.41 -8.77 11.19
C GLY A 284 0.94 -7.63 10.34
N THR A 285 1.34 -7.96 9.13
CA THR A 285 1.89 -7.03 8.14
C THR A 285 1.12 -7.16 6.83
N LEU A 286 0.56 -6.08 6.34
CA LEU A 286 0.05 -6.00 4.98
C LEU A 286 1.24 -5.88 4.02
N LEU A 287 1.48 -6.95 3.28
CA LEU A 287 2.40 -6.95 2.15
C LEU A 287 1.62 -6.51 0.91
N THR A 288 2.14 -5.54 0.20
CA THR A 288 1.61 -5.07 -1.08
C THR A 288 2.71 -5.12 -2.13
N ILE A 289 2.45 -5.72 -3.29
CA ILE A 289 3.34 -5.69 -4.44
C ILE A 289 2.60 -5.00 -5.59
N LEU A 290 3.11 -3.86 -6.01
CA LEU A 290 2.68 -3.20 -7.22
C LEU A 290 3.59 -3.65 -8.38
N ILE A 291 3.01 -4.40 -9.33
CA ILE A 291 3.70 -4.91 -10.50
C ILE A 291 3.35 -4.02 -11.69
N THR A 292 4.37 -3.46 -12.34
CA THR A 292 4.21 -2.71 -13.58
C THR A 292 4.71 -3.57 -14.75
N TYR A 293 3.80 -3.95 -15.61
CA TYR A 293 4.05 -4.74 -16.82
C TYR A 293 4.38 -3.85 -18.03
N PRO A 294 5.14 -4.35 -19.02
CA PRO A 294 5.44 -3.60 -20.22
C PRO A 294 4.22 -3.34 -21.13
N SER A 295 3.18 -4.19 -21.05
CA SER A 295 1.92 -4.00 -21.78
C SER A 295 0.76 -4.75 -21.12
N ALA A 296 -0.47 -4.44 -21.54
CA ALA A 296 -1.68 -5.13 -21.11
C ALA A 296 -1.68 -6.62 -21.47
N GLU A 297 -1.16 -6.97 -22.65
CA GLU A 297 -1.08 -8.35 -23.12
C GLU A 297 -0.16 -9.19 -22.22
N VAL A 298 1.01 -8.64 -21.83
CA VAL A 298 1.94 -9.32 -20.90
C VAL A 298 1.31 -9.47 -19.53
N ARG A 299 0.64 -8.42 -19.02
CA ARG A 299 -0.11 -8.49 -17.76
C ARG A 299 -1.13 -9.63 -17.78
N ASP A 300 -1.98 -9.69 -18.81
CA ASP A 300 -3.04 -10.69 -18.91
C ASP A 300 -2.45 -12.10 -19.07
N MET A 301 -1.39 -12.24 -19.84
CA MET A 301 -0.67 -13.53 -19.98
C MET A 301 -0.19 -14.02 -18.61
N VAL A 302 0.47 -13.17 -17.83
CA VAL A 302 1.02 -13.56 -16.52
C VAL A 302 -0.09 -13.85 -15.52
N LEU A 303 -1.14 -13.04 -15.43
CA LEU A 303 -2.28 -13.31 -14.55
C LEU A 303 -2.96 -14.66 -14.87
N ASN A 304 -3.07 -15.02 -16.15
CA ASN A 304 -3.66 -16.28 -16.59
C ASN A 304 -2.81 -17.53 -16.24
N THR A 305 -1.54 -17.37 -15.83
CA THR A 305 -0.72 -18.49 -15.35
C THR A 305 -1.13 -19.01 -13.97
N GLY A 306 -2.01 -18.30 -13.26
CA GLY A 306 -2.35 -18.61 -11.88
C GLY A 306 -1.32 -18.08 -10.86
N MET A 307 -0.53 -17.06 -11.23
CA MET A 307 0.51 -16.44 -10.39
C MET A 307 0.04 -16.17 -8.96
N VAL A 308 -1.15 -15.59 -8.80
CA VAL A 308 -1.69 -15.21 -7.47
C VAL A 308 -1.86 -16.45 -6.56
N GLY A 309 -2.30 -17.58 -7.11
CA GLY A 309 -2.40 -18.84 -6.36
C GLY A 309 -1.03 -19.38 -5.94
N GLY A 310 -0.01 -19.23 -6.79
CA GLY A 310 1.38 -19.57 -6.46
C GLY A 310 1.97 -18.69 -5.37
N MET A 311 1.67 -17.38 -5.41
CA MET A 311 2.05 -16.44 -4.36
C MET A 311 1.37 -16.77 -3.03
N GLU A 312 0.07 -17.09 -3.03
CA GLU A 312 -0.64 -17.51 -1.82
C GLU A 312 -0.03 -18.75 -1.18
N ALA A 313 0.28 -19.78 -1.97
CA ALA A 313 0.93 -20.98 -1.46
C ALA A 313 2.29 -20.69 -0.82
N SER A 314 3.06 -19.77 -1.40
CA SER A 314 4.34 -19.31 -0.85
C SER A 314 4.14 -18.52 0.45
N TYR A 315 3.21 -17.58 0.50
CA TYR A 315 2.96 -16.78 1.70
C TYR A 315 2.38 -17.58 2.87
N ALA A 316 1.57 -18.61 2.59
CA ALA A 316 1.12 -19.54 3.63
C ALA A 316 2.29 -20.30 4.28
N ARG A 317 3.32 -20.67 3.49
CA ARG A 317 4.56 -21.23 4.03
C ARG A 317 5.38 -20.20 4.79
N LEU A 318 5.46 -18.96 4.31
CA LEU A 318 6.14 -17.87 5.01
C LEU A 318 5.61 -17.70 6.43
N GLU A 319 4.30 -17.71 6.63
CA GLU A 319 3.70 -17.65 7.98
C GLU A 319 4.16 -18.82 8.87
N SER A 320 4.29 -20.02 8.28
CA SER A 320 4.77 -21.20 9.01
C SER A 320 6.24 -21.07 9.41
N VAL A 321 7.08 -20.51 8.53
CA VAL A 321 8.50 -20.23 8.82
C VAL A 321 8.63 -19.21 9.94
N ILE A 322 7.92 -18.07 9.85
CA ILE A 322 7.94 -17.03 10.89
C ILE A 322 7.48 -17.59 12.25
N ALA A 323 6.46 -18.45 12.26
CA ALA A 323 5.95 -19.06 13.50
C ALA A 323 6.92 -20.07 14.11
N SER A 324 7.76 -20.74 13.29
CA SER A 324 8.78 -21.69 13.76
C SER A 324 9.95 -20.97 14.40
N ASP A 325 10.49 -19.94 13.75
CA ASP A 325 11.59 -19.12 14.27
C ASP A 325 11.24 -18.46 15.61
N ALA A 326 9.99 -17.99 15.76
CA ALA A 326 9.52 -17.40 17.01
C ALA A 326 9.48 -18.41 18.17
N ARG A 327 9.25 -19.71 17.91
CA ARG A 327 9.28 -20.77 18.94
C ARG A 327 10.69 -21.13 19.35
N GLU A 328 11.62 -21.26 18.37
CA GLU A 328 13.02 -21.57 18.67
C GLU A 328 13.69 -20.49 19.53
N LEU A 329 13.35 -19.20 19.28
CA LEU A 329 13.81 -18.07 20.09
C LEU A 329 13.19 -18.02 21.49
N ALA A 330 12.00 -18.57 21.70
CA ALA A 330 11.33 -18.62 23.00
C ALA A 330 11.82 -19.78 23.88
N ASP A 331 12.36 -20.83 23.25
CA ASP A 331 12.88 -22.05 23.92
C ASP A 331 14.39 -21.97 24.19
N ALA A 332 15.10 -20.95 23.69
CA ALA A 332 16.55 -20.71 23.87
C ALA A 332 16.83 -19.71 24.98
#